data_09477ec49d6b8f2be572d93e20e42fdd
#
_entry.id   09477ec49d6b8f2be572d93e20e42fdd
#
_cell.length_a   1.000
_cell.length_b   1.000
_cell.length_c   1.000
_cell.angle_alpha   90.00
_cell.angle_beta   90.00
_cell.angle_gamma   90.00
#
_symmetry.space_group_name_H-M   'P 1'
#
loop_
_entity.id
_entity.type
_entity.pdbx_description
1 polymer ?
#
loop_
_entity_poly.entity_id
_entity_poly.type
_entity_poly.pdbx_seq_one_letter_code
_entity_poly.pdbx_strand_id
1 'polypeptide(L)'
;MSRLVVDVTGRGEPLVLVHGLATTGAIWRRVTPSLARSRSVASIDVPGFGGSDPAGRGFDLDAVAQRIREGLARAGVAEPYDLVGHSMGGALALTLAAAHPEAVRGLVLVSPAGLAPVPGALAAAVGRAAELYIPLRRYGAPLAGHPWGRRLLMTGGVIDGAALAPAEVRQLVCSSRGARRTREALVAVAAADLRAMLAELQRPVGAIIGSGDRVVRPGTLDTIRALRPDAACEAVADAGHISMIERPRRFVTALERVLVAIS
;
A
#
# COMPACT_ATOMS: atom_id res chain seq x y z
N MET A 1 -8.97 -23.12 -7.91
CA MET A 1 -7.89 -22.10 -8.00
C MET A 1 -8.23 -20.95 -7.06
N SER A 2 -7.32 -20.45 -6.24
CA SER A 2 -7.60 -19.33 -5.35
C SER A 2 -7.71 -18.02 -6.14
N ARG A 3 -8.69 -17.18 -5.77
CA ARG A 3 -9.07 -15.94 -6.46
C ARG A 3 -8.17 -14.80 -6.03
N LEU A 4 -7.66 -14.00 -6.98
CA LEU A 4 -7.19 -12.63 -6.74
C LEU A 4 -8.21 -11.66 -7.33
N VAL A 5 -8.65 -10.68 -6.56
CA VAL A 5 -9.48 -9.57 -7.07
C VAL A 5 -8.56 -8.54 -7.69
N VAL A 6 -8.80 -8.25 -8.96
CA VAL A 6 -8.09 -7.22 -9.74
C VAL A 6 -9.15 -6.37 -10.44
N ASP A 7 -9.09 -5.06 -10.22
CA ASP A 7 -9.94 -4.08 -10.89
C ASP A 7 -9.07 -3.28 -11.88
N VAL A 8 -9.37 -3.41 -13.16
CA VAL A 8 -8.60 -2.76 -14.24
C VAL A 8 -9.40 -1.64 -14.85
N THR A 9 -8.84 -0.43 -14.88
CA THR A 9 -9.49 0.77 -15.42
C THR A 9 -8.52 1.53 -16.33
N GLY A 10 -9.02 2.05 -17.45
CA GLY A 10 -8.23 2.81 -18.40
C GLY A 10 -7.51 1.95 -19.42
N ARG A 11 -6.62 2.60 -20.22
CA ARG A 11 -5.80 1.97 -21.27
C ARG A 11 -4.44 2.66 -21.33
N GLY A 12 -3.44 1.97 -21.85
CA GLY A 12 -2.06 2.46 -21.95
C GLY A 12 -1.10 1.59 -21.16
N GLU A 13 0.04 2.13 -20.76
CA GLU A 13 1.07 1.43 -20.00
C GLU A 13 0.51 0.91 -18.68
N PRO A 14 0.80 -0.37 -18.33
CA PRO A 14 0.24 -0.99 -17.13
C PRO A 14 0.83 -0.37 -15.86
N LEU A 15 -0.05 -0.05 -14.91
CA LEU A 15 0.26 0.46 -13.58
C LEU A 15 -0.48 -0.39 -12.53
N VAL A 16 0.27 -1.09 -11.70
CA VAL A 16 -0.29 -1.96 -10.65
C VAL A 16 -0.24 -1.25 -9.30
N LEU A 17 -1.36 -1.23 -8.59
CA LEU A 17 -1.52 -0.57 -7.30
C LEU A 17 -1.80 -1.59 -6.19
N VAL A 18 -0.87 -1.71 -5.21
CA VAL A 18 -0.93 -2.66 -4.10
C VAL A 18 -1.21 -1.92 -2.80
N HIS A 19 -2.31 -2.25 -2.13
CA HIS A 19 -2.75 -1.57 -0.91
C HIS A 19 -2.03 -2.03 0.36
N GLY A 20 -2.17 -1.26 1.44
CA GLY A 20 -1.62 -1.54 2.76
C GLY A 20 -2.51 -2.43 3.64
N LEU A 21 -2.04 -2.66 4.88
CA LEU A 21 -2.70 -3.50 5.86
C LEU A 21 -4.15 -3.05 6.13
N ALA A 22 -5.05 -4.03 6.30
CA ALA A 22 -6.46 -3.82 6.67
C ALA A 22 -7.24 -2.88 5.74
N THR A 23 -6.79 -2.71 4.50
CA THR A 23 -7.50 -2.00 3.45
C THR A 23 -7.78 -2.92 2.25
N THR A 24 -8.22 -2.37 1.14
CA THR A 24 -8.48 -3.07 -0.13
C THR A 24 -8.02 -2.19 -1.29
N GLY A 25 -8.09 -2.67 -2.52
CA GLY A 25 -7.84 -1.89 -3.73
C GLY A 25 -8.64 -0.58 -3.79
N ALA A 26 -9.78 -0.52 -3.10
CA ALA A 26 -10.60 0.69 -3.01
C ALA A 26 -9.89 1.91 -2.36
N ILE A 27 -8.73 1.73 -1.70
CA ILE A 27 -7.93 2.85 -1.17
C ILE A 27 -7.43 3.77 -2.31
N TRP A 28 -7.31 3.25 -3.53
CA TRP A 28 -6.82 3.95 -4.71
C TRP A 28 -7.91 4.69 -5.50
N ARG A 29 -9.20 4.48 -5.16
CA ARG A 29 -10.34 5.00 -5.93
C ARG A 29 -10.33 6.50 -6.22
N ARG A 30 -9.73 7.32 -5.34
CA ARG A 30 -9.66 8.78 -5.52
C ARG A 30 -8.62 9.20 -6.55
N VAL A 31 -7.64 8.35 -6.82
CA VAL A 31 -6.53 8.63 -7.75
C VAL A 31 -6.65 7.86 -9.05
N THR A 32 -7.28 6.68 -9.04
CA THR A 32 -7.49 5.84 -10.23
C THR A 32 -8.09 6.60 -11.41
N PRO A 33 -9.15 7.43 -11.28
CA PRO A 33 -9.72 8.14 -12.44
C PRO A 33 -8.75 9.10 -13.12
N SER A 34 -7.81 9.70 -12.38
CA SER A 34 -6.78 10.57 -12.95
C SER A 34 -5.71 9.77 -13.67
N LEU A 35 -5.21 8.71 -13.04
CA LEU A 35 -4.18 7.84 -13.59
C LEU A 35 -4.66 7.06 -14.82
N ALA A 36 -5.91 6.63 -14.81
CA ALA A 36 -6.54 5.86 -15.90
C ALA A 36 -6.78 6.67 -17.19
N ARG A 37 -6.52 7.98 -17.19
CA ARG A 37 -6.57 8.80 -18.43
C ARG A 37 -5.45 8.45 -19.41
N SER A 38 -4.33 7.97 -18.92
CA SER A 38 -3.14 7.68 -19.73
C SER A 38 -2.54 6.29 -19.47
N ARG A 39 -3.05 5.55 -18.50
CA ARG A 39 -2.52 4.26 -18.07
C ARG A 39 -3.61 3.19 -17.92
N SER A 40 -3.25 1.94 -18.09
CA SER A 40 -4.06 0.80 -17.68
C SER A 40 -3.79 0.53 -16.20
N VAL A 41 -4.67 1.00 -15.32
CA VAL A 41 -4.50 0.93 -13.86
C VAL A 41 -5.16 -0.33 -13.31
N ALA A 42 -4.37 -1.23 -12.74
CA ALA A 42 -4.81 -2.43 -12.06
C ALA A 42 -4.69 -2.25 -10.54
N SER A 43 -5.80 -2.07 -9.82
CA SER A 43 -5.84 -2.09 -8.36
C SER A 43 -6.24 -3.48 -7.87
N ILE A 44 -5.50 -4.02 -6.89
CA ILE A 44 -5.73 -5.39 -6.41
C ILE A 44 -6.19 -5.40 -4.97
N ASP A 45 -6.92 -6.44 -4.58
CA ASP A 45 -7.02 -6.84 -3.18
C ASP A 45 -5.89 -7.83 -2.88
N VAL A 46 -5.00 -7.49 -1.96
CA VAL A 46 -3.89 -8.36 -1.54
C VAL A 46 -4.41 -9.71 -1.04
N PRO A 47 -3.77 -10.85 -1.36
CA PRO A 47 -4.16 -12.15 -0.86
C PRO A 47 -4.40 -12.18 0.66
N GLY A 48 -5.60 -12.63 1.06
CA GLY A 48 -6.05 -12.62 2.46
C GLY A 48 -6.75 -11.34 2.91
N PHE A 49 -6.92 -10.37 2.00
CA PHE A 49 -7.66 -9.11 2.23
C PHE A 49 -8.75 -8.94 1.18
N GLY A 50 -9.77 -8.13 1.54
CA GLY A 50 -10.89 -7.85 0.64
C GLY A 50 -11.58 -9.10 0.13
N GLY A 51 -11.74 -9.19 -1.18
CA GLY A 51 -12.33 -10.33 -1.88
C GLY A 51 -11.31 -11.38 -2.35
N SER A 52 -10.01 -11.20 -2.09
CA SER A 52 -8.96 -12.13 -2.48
C SER A 52 -8.76 -13.26 -1.48
N ASP A 53 -8.55 -14.48 -1.99
CA ASP A 53 -8.25 -15.64 -1.15
C ASP A 53 -6.84 -15.54 -0.56
N PRO A 54 -6.58 -16.12 0.63
CA PRO A 54 -5.23 -16.19 1.18
C PRO A 54 -4.27 -16.99 0.29
N ALA A 55 -2.98 -16.61 0.28
CA ALA A 55 -1.94 -17.31 -0.48
C ALA A 55 -1.55 -18.66 0.14
N GLY A 56 -1.95 -18.93 1.38
CA GLY A 56 -1.61 -20.16 2.10
C GLY A 56 -1.99 -20.09 3.58
N ARG A 57 -1.36 -20.94 4.40
CA ARG A 57 -1.45 -20.89 5.87
C ARG A 57 -0.48 -19.82 6.36
N GLY A 58 -0.93 -18.76 6.97
CA GLY A 58 -0.09 -17.64 7.42
C GLY A 58 0.02 -16.53 6.39
N PHE A 59 1.09 -15.72 6.49
CA PHE A 59 1.38 -14.62 5.59
C PHE A 59 2.90 -14.56 5.34
N ASP A 60 3.33 -15.18 4.26
CA ASP A 60 4.70 -15.15 3.77
C ASP A 60 4.81 -14.15 2.62
N LEU A 61 5.80 -13.25 2.66
CA LEU A 61 5.91 -12.16 1.68
C LEU A 61 6.17 -12.69 0.27
N ASP A 62 7.03 -13.72 0.12
CA ASP A 62 7.37 -14.30 -1.18
C ASP A 62 6.17 -15.03 -1.79
N ALA A 63 5.49 -15.86 -0.99
CA ALA A 63 4.30 -16.58 -1.43
C ALA A 63 3.16 -15.63 -1.82
N VAL A 64 2.98 -14.51 -1.08
CA VAL A 64 1.97 -13.49 -1.39
C VAL A 64 2.36 -12.72 -2.65
N ALA A 65 3.63 -12.32 -2.80
CA ALA A 65 4.15 -11.63 -3.98
C ALA A 65 3.99 -12.49 -5.24
N GLN A 66 4.37 -13.76 -5.19
CA GLN A 66 4.17 -14.71 -6.27
C GLN A 66 2.69 -14.85 -6.65
N ARG A 67 1.82 -14.90 -5.64
CA ARG A 67 0.37 -14.99 -5.85
C ARG A 67 -0.22 -13.75 -6.49
N ILE A 68 0.32 -12.57 -6.17
CA ILE A 68 -0.05 -11.31 -6.82
C ILE A 68 0.31 -11.38 -8.31
N ARG A 69 1.56 -11.73 -8.65
CA ARG A 69 2.01 -11.85 -10.06
C ARG A 69 1.14 -12.81 -10.86
N GLU A 70 0.93 -14.02 -10.36
CA GLU A 70 0.07 -15.01 -11.02
C GLU A 70 -1.37 -14.51 -11.23
N GLY A 71 -1.90 -13.78 -10.26
CA GLY A 71 -3.25 -13.22 -10.34
C GLY A 71 -3.34 -12.09 -11.37
N LEU A 72 -2.33 -11.22 -11.45
CA LEU A 72 -2.23 -10.16 -12.45
C LEU A 72 -2.16 -10.76 -13.86
N ALA A 73 -1.32 -11.77 -14.07
CA ALA A 73 -1.23 -12.48 -15.36
C ALA A 73 -2.57 -13.09 -15.79
N ARG A 74 -3.30 -13.73 -14.85
CA ARG A 74 -4.66 -14.26 -15.13
C ARG A 74 -5.69 -13.16 -15.42
N ALA A 75 -5.51 -11.97 -14.86
CA ALA A 75 -6.36 -10.82 -15.15
C ALA A 75 -6.00 -10.11 -16.47
N GLY A 76 -4.98 -10.60 -17.19
CA GLY A 76 -4.53 -10.04 -18.46
C GLY A 76 -3.71 -8.75 -18.31
N VAL A 77 -3.14 -8.47 -17.13
CA VAL A 77 -2.23 -7.35 -16.94
C VAL A 77 -0.90 -7.68 -17.60
N ALA A 78 -0.52 -6.87 -18.59
CA ALA A 78 0.71 -7.08 -19.35
C ALA A 78 1.97 -6.77 -18.53
N GLU A 79 3.01 -7.56 -18.70
CA GLU A 79 4.37 -7.30 -18.21
C GLU A 79 5.24 -6.67 -19.31
N PRO A 80 6.23 -5.81 -18.97
CA PRO A 80 6.48 -5.28 -17.64
C PRO A 80 5.51 -4.14 -17.27
N TYR A 81 5.19 -4.02 -15.98
CA TYR A 81 4.34 -2.96 -15.42
C TYR A 81 5.10 -2.07 -14.44
N ASP A 82 4.62 -0.82 -14.27
CA ASP A 82 5.01 -0.01 -13.12
C ASP A 82 4.26 -0.50 -11.89
N LEU A 83 4.98 -0.67 -10.77
CA LEU A 83 4.43 -1.26 -9.56
C LEU A 83 4.46 -0.25 -8.40
N VAL A 84 3.29 0.07 -7.86
CA VAL A 84 3.12 1.02 -6.75
C VAL A 84 2.61 0.27 -5.54
N GLY A 85 3.38 0.28 -4.45
CA GLY A 85 3.00 -0.37 -3.21
C GLY A 85 2.89 0.59 -2.03
N HIS A 86 1.74 0.57 -1.31
CA HIS A 86 1.51 1.37 -0.12
C HIS A 86 1.71 0.57 1.16
N SER A 87 2.52 1.07 2.09
CA SER A 87 2.71 0.47 3.43
C SER A 87 3.12 -1.01 3.33
N MET A 88 2.35 -1.96 3.86
CA MET A 88 2.51 -3.40 3.63
C MET A 88 2.62 -3.75 2.14
N GLY A 89 1.80 -3.11 1.31
CA GLY A 89 1.88 -3.28 -0.15
C GLY A 89 3.21 -2.82 -0.73
N GLY A 90 3.92 -1.89 -0.08
CA GLY A 90 5.28 -1.50 -0.43
C GLY A 90 6.29 -2.62 -0.18
N ALA A 91 6.18 -3.32 0.95
CA ALA A 91 6.99 -4.50 1.22
C ALA A 91 6.74 -5.61 0.19
N LEU A 92 5.47 -5.91 -0.11
CA LEU A 92 5.09 -6.90 -1.13
C LEU A 92 5.55 -6.51 -2.54
N ALA A 93 5.45 -5.24 -2.89
CA ALA A 93 5.89 -4.74 -4.19
C ALA A 93 7.41 -4.85 -4.35
N LEU A 94 8.18 -4.52 -3.30
CA LEU A 94 9.62 -4.70 -3.29
C LEU A 94 10.01 -6.18 -3.40
N THR A 95 9.36 -7.06 -2.62
CA THR A 95 9.58 -8.52 -2.71
C THR A 95 9.28 -9.04 -4.12
N LEU A 96 8.17 -8.61 -4.73
CA LEU A 96 7.82 -9.00 -6.10
C LEU A 96 8.86 -8.52 -7.11
N ALA A 97 9.27 -7.25 -7.02
CA ALA A 97 10.26 -6.66 -7.94
C ALA A 97 11.64 -7.32 -7.82
N ALA A 98 12.02 -7.74 -6.62
CA ALA A 98 13.29 -8.45 -6.40
C ALA A 98 13.23 -9.89 -6.93
N ALA A 99 12.13 -10.60 -6.71
CA ALA A 99 11.96 -11.97 -7.18
C ALA A 99 11.71 -12.08 -8.70
N HIS A 100 11.10 -11.06 -9.30
CA HIS A 100 10.68 -11.03 -10.70
C HIS A 100 11.01 -9.69 -11.37
N PRO A 101 12.30 -9.33 -11.47
CA PRO A 101 12.70 -8.04 -12.03
C PRO A 101 12.25 -7.85 -13.49
N GLU A 102 12.08 -8.93 -14.25
CA GLU A 102 11.58 -8.89 -15.63
C GLU A 102 10.12 -8.42 -15.73
N ALA A 103 9.31 -8.65 -14.68
CA ALA A 103 7.89 -8.29 -14.66
C ALA A 103 7.67 -6.82 -14.27
N VAL A 104 8.66 -6.16 -13.66
CA VAL A 104 8.54 -4.80 -13.12
C VAL A 104 9.41 -3.83 -13.91
N ARG A 105 8.81 -2.79 -14.49
CA ARG A 105 9.52 -1.71 -15.18
C ARG A 105 10.17 -0.76 -14.17
N GLY A 106 9.38 -0.26 -13.23
CA GLY A 106 9.81 0.60 -12.15
C GLY A 106 8.97 0.35 -10.88
N LEU A 107 9.57 0.57 -9.72
CA LEU A 107 8.95 0.38 -8.41
C LEU A 107 8.74 1.72 -7.72
N VAL A 108 7.51 2.02 -7.26
CA VAL A 108 7.21 3.18 -6.42
C VAL A 108 6.75 2.73 -5.04
N LEU A 109 7.49 3.12 -4.03
CA LEU A 109 7.24 2.82 -2.62
C LEU A 109 6.47 3.99 -1.97
N VAL A 110 5.21 3.77 -1.59
CA VAL A 110 4.39 4.79 -0.94
C VAL A 110 4.31 4.48 0.56
N SER A 111 4.94 5.32 1.39
CA SER A 111 5.00 5.10 2.84
C SER A 111 5.32 3.63 3.20
N PRO A 112 6.42 3.04 2.68
CA PRO A 112 6.65 1.60 2.71
C PRO A 112 6.95 1.10 4.11
N ALA A 113 6.39 -0.06 4.47
CA ALA A 113 6.80 -0.83 5.64
C ALA A 113 7.96 -1.78 5.29
N GLY A 114 8.65 -2.34 6.30
CA GLY A 114 9.74 -3.31 6.11
C GLY A 114 11.15 -2.70 5.99
N LEU A 115 11.30 -1.36 6.07
CA LEU A 115 12.60 -0.68 6.08
C LEU A 115 13.08 -0.30 7.49
N ALA A 116 12.28 -0.56 8.52
CA ALA A 116 12.61 -0.36 9.93
C ALA A 116 12.03 -1.54 10.74
N PRO A 117 12.77 -2.66 10.85
CA PRO A 117 12.27 -3.84 11.53
C PRO A 117 12.01 -3.58 13.00
N VAL A 118 10.96 -4.20 13.53
CA VAL A 118 10.54 -4.09 14.92
C VAL A 118 10.87 -5.39 15.66
N PRO A 119 11.33 -5.34 16.92
CA PRO A 119 11.56 -6.56 17.71
C PRO A 119 10.35 -7.51 17.70
N GLY A 120 10.59 -8.80 17.47
CA GLY A 120 9.54 -9.79 17.24
C GLY A 120 8.47 -9.86 18.33
N ALA A 121 8.87 -9.70 19.61
CA ALA A 121 7.92 -9.65 20.73
C ALA A 121 6.96 -8.45 20.63
N LEU A 122 7.48 -7.28 20.25
CA LEU A 122 6.66 -6.08 20.06
C LEU A 122 5.76 -6.22 18.83
N ALA A 123 6.30 -6.73 17.72
CA ALA A 123 5.52 -7.02 16.51
C ALA A 123 4.36 -7.98 16.81
N ALA A 124 4.60 -9.04 17.59
CA ALA A 124 3.57 -9.99 18.00
C ALA A 124 2.51 -9.37 18.92
N ALA A 125 2.90 -8.49 19.84
CA ALA A 125 1.98 -7.79 20.73
C ALA A 125 1.08 -6.81 19.96
N VAL A 126 1.67 -6.01 19.07
CA VAL A 126 0.94 -5.07 18.20
C VAL A 126 0.04 -5.85 17.24
N GLY A 127 0.50 -7.00 16.71
CA GLY A 127 -0.30 -7.88 15.85
C GLY A 127 -1.56 -8.40 16.54
N ARG A 128 -1.45 -8.85 17.80
CA ARG A 128 -2.63 -9.28 18.59
C ARG A 128 -3.61 -8.13 18.85
N ALA A 129 -3.09 -6.96 19.20
CA ALA A 129 -3.95 -5.79 19.38
C ALA A 129 -4.66 -5.38 18.10
N ALA A 130 -3.96 -5.42 16.97
CA ALA A 130 -4.53 -5.11 15.65
C ALA A 130 -5.59 -6.15 15.22
N GLU A 131 -5.35 -7.43 15.46
CA GLU A 131 -6.31 -8.51 15.18
C GLU A 131 -7.66 -8.30 15.90
N LEU A 132 -7.61 -7.80 17.14
CA LEU A 132 -8.81 -7.46 17.90
C LEU A 132 -9.42 -6.12 17.45
N TYR A 133 -8.59 -5.08 17.31
CA TYR A 133 -9.05 -3.71 17.05
C TYR A 133 -9.58 -3.50 15.63
N ILE A 134 -8.90 -4.02 14.62
CA ILE A 134 -9.24 -3.75 13.21
C ILE A 134 -10.64 -4.23 12.83
N PRO A 135 -11.09 -5.46 13.18
CA PRO A 135 -12.47 -5.87 12.94
C PRO A 135 -13.50 -5.04 13.74
N LEU A 136 -13.14 -4.56 14.92
CA LEU A 136 -14.05 -3.76 15.75
C LEU A 136 -14.28 -2.36 15.18
N ARG A 137 -13.33 -1.79 14.44
CA ARG A 137 -13.46 -0.46 13.81
C ARG A 137 -14.74 -0.31 13.00
N ARG A 138 -15.21 -1.38 12.35
CA ARG A 138 -16.45 -1.37 11.55
C ARG A 138 -17.70 -0.97 12.36
N TYR A 139 -17.72 -1.32 13.64
CA TYR A 139 -18.82 -0.93 14.54
C TYR A 139 -18.82 0.57 14.87
N GLY A 140 -17.66 1.21 14.73
CA GLY A 140 -17.51 2.66 14.78
C GLY A 140 -17.97 3.39 13.50
N ALA A 141 -18.32 2.69 12.43
CA ALA A 141 -18.71 3.32 11.16
C ALA A 141 -19.83 4.39 11.28
N PRO A 142 -20.85 4.26 12.16
CA PRO A 142 -21.83 5.34 12.38
C PRO A 142 -21.19 6.65 12.87
N LEU A 143 -20.11 6.58 13.65
CA LEU A 143 -19.39 7.76 14.16
C LEU A 143 -18.78 8.61 13.03
N ALA A 144 -18.59 8.04 11.85
CA ALA A 144 -18.10 8.79 10.69
C ALA A 144 -19.05 9.94 10.26
N GLY A 145 -20.30 9.93 10.71
CA GLY A 145 -21.22 11.06 10.52
C GLY A 145 -20.76 12.35 11.22
N HIS A 146 -20.00 12.23 12.31
CA HIS A 146 -19.53 13.36 13.12
C HIS A 146 -18.06 13.68 12.85
N PRO A 147 -17.63 14.96 12.83
CA PRO A 147 -16.23 15.34 12.64
C PRO A 147 -15.27 14.69 13.65
N TRP A 148 -15.64 14.68 14.95
CA TRP A 148 -14.85 14.05 15.99
C TRP A 148 -14.73 12.53 15.82
N GLY A 149 -15.80 11.88 15.34
CA GLY A 149 -15.78 10.44 15.05
C GLY A 149 -14.82 10.10 13.89
N ARG A 150 -14.80 10.93 12.86
CA ARG A 150 -13.85 10.77 11.74
C ARG A 150 -12.39 10.97 12.20
N ARG A 151 -12.12 11.96 13.07
CA ARG A 151 -10.78 12.11 13.66
C ARG A 151 -10.36 10.87 14.41
N LEU A 152 -11.24 10.34 15.27
CA LEU A 152 -10.98 9.13 16.04
C LEU A 152 -10.72 7.91 15.14
N LEU A 153 -11.60 7.66 14.17
CA LEU A 153 -11.50 6.50 13.26
C LEU A 153 -10.29 6.54 12.33
N MET A 154 -9.79 7.74 12.01
CA MET A 154 -8.68 7.95 11.08
C MET A 154 -7.37 8.31 11.79
N THR A 155 -7.33 8.22 13.12
CA THR A 155 -6.12 8.49 13.91
C THR A 155 -4.93 7.66 13.41
N GLY A 156 -3.80 8.32 13.17
CA GLY A 156 -2.58 7.73 12.63
C GLY A 156 -2.56 7.61 11.10
N GLY A 157 -3.72 7.45 10.44
CA GLY A 157 -3.77 7.28 8.98
C GLY A 157 -3.72 8.60 8.20
N VAL A 158 -4.31 9.67 8.74
CA VAL A 158 -4.35 11.01 8.12
C VAL A 158 -4.04 12.10 9.15
N ILE A 159 -3.71 13.30 8.69
CA ILE A 159 -3.48 14.45 9.56
C ILE A 159 -4.80 14.94 10.17
N ASP A 160 -5.81 15.16 9.33
CA ASP A 160 -7.15 15.56 9.79
C ASP A 160 -8.27 14.67 9.20
N GLY A 161 -8.67 13.68 9.98
CA GLY A 161 -9.78 12.80 9.61
C GLY A 161 -11.13 13.53 9.48
N ALA A 162 -11.32 14.68 10.15
CA ALA A 162 -12.56 15.44 10.04
C ALA A 162 -12.77 16.05 8.64
N ALA A 163 -11.69 16.31 7.91
CA ALA A 163 -11.74 16.85 6.55
C ALA A 163 -12.19 15.81 5.51
N LEU A 164 -12.14 14.52 5.85
CA LEU A 164 -12.61 13.46 4.94
C LEU A 164 -14.14 13.39 4.89
N ALA A 165 -14.69 12.99 3.75
CA ALA A 165 -16.11 12.77 3.61
C ALA A 165 -16.59 11.60 4.51
N PRO A 166 -17.76 11.69 5.16
CA PRO A 166 -18.30 10.62 6.01
C PRO A 166 -18.39 9.26 5.30
N ALA A 167 -18.80 9.26 4.02
CA ALA A 167 -18.91 8.04 3.22
C ALA A 167 -17.55 7.37 3.00
N GLU A 168 -16.49 8.17 2.81
CA GLU A 168 -15.12 7.70 2.62
C GLU A 168 -14.55 7.04 3.87
N VAL A 169 -14.73 7.68 5.03
CA VAL A 169 -14.33 7.10 6.32
C VAL A 169 -15.08 5.80 6.59
N ARG A 170 -16.40 5.77 6.36
CA ARG A 170 -17.19 4.53 6.49
C ARG A 170 -16.65 3.42 5.60
N GLN A 171 -16.33 3.71 4.34
CA GLN A 171 -15.79 2.70 3.42
C GLN A 171 -14.44 2.17 3.90
N LEU A 172 -13.49 3.05 4.30
CA LEU A 172 -12.18 2.66 4.80
C LEU A 172 -12.28 1.78 6.06
N VAL A 173 -13.16 2.14 6.98
CA VAL A 173 -13.37 1.37 8.22
C VAL A 173 -14.04 0.02 7.91
N CYS A 174 -15.01 -0.02 6.99
CA CYS A 174 -15.70 -1.25 6.62
C CYS A 174 -14.84 -2.19 5.73
N SER A 175 -13.80 -1.70 5.05
CA SER A 175 -12.90 -2.53 4.24
C SER A 175 -12.16 -3.57 5.09
N SER A 176 -12.03 -3.33 6.39
CA SER A 176 -11.45 -4.31 7.35
C SER A 176 -12.24 -5.62 7.49
N ARG A 177 -13.49 -5.70 7.00
CA ARG A 177 -14.29 -6.94 7.02
C ARG A 177 -13.61 -8.09 6.27
N GLY A 178 -12.86 -7.78 5.20
CA GLY A 178 -12.13 -8.76 4.40
C GLY A 178 -10.69 -9.02 4.87
N ALA A 179 -10.27 -8.42 5.98
CA ALA A 179 -8.88 -8.52 6.46
C ALA A 179 -8.65 -9.78 7.31
N ARG A 180 -8.60 -10.94 6.64
CA ARG A 180 -8.51 -12.27 7.27
C ARG A 180 -7.12 -12.65 7.77
N ARG A 181 -6.07 -11.91 7.35
CA ARG A 181 -4.66 -12.17 7.65
C ARG A 181 -3.95 -10.99 8.30
N THR A 182 -4.71 -10.15 9.03
CA THR A 182 -4.18 -8.90 9.60
C THR A 182 -3.00 -9.12 10.55
N ARG A 183 -3.12 -10.07 11.47
CA ARG A 183 -2.08 -10.34 12.46
C ARG A 183 -0.84 -10.91 11.81
N GLU A 184 -1.01 -11.96 10.99
CA GLU A 184 0.09 -12.63 10.31
C GLU A 184 0.83 -11.66 9.40
N ALA A 185 0.09 -10.84 8.64
CA ALA A 185 0.66 -9.82 7.77
C ALA A 185 1.42 -8.75 8.54
N LEU A 186 0.86 -8.25 9.65
CA LEU A 186 1.53 -7.25 10.48
C LEU A 186 2.82 -7.81 11.08
N VAL A 187 2.80 -9.04 11.61
CA VAL A 187 3.99 -9.69 12.18
C VAL A 187 5.05 -9.91 11.11
N ALA A 188 4.67 -10.42 9.94
CA ALA A 188 5.59 -10.67 8.83
C ALA A 188 6.27 -9.38 8.37
N VAL A 189 5.50 -8.31 8.15
CA VAL A 189 6.04 -7.02 7.66
C VAL A 189 6.84 -6.29 8.74
N ALA A 190 6.44 -6.36 10.01
CA ALA A 190 7.16 -5.74 11.11
C ALA A 190 8.51 -6.44 11.39
N ALA A 191 8.58 -7.75 11.18
CA ALA A 191 9.81 -8.53 11.32
C ALA A 191 10.73 -8.44 10.10
N ALA A 192 10.21 -8.02 8.95
CA ALA A 192 10.98 -7.92 7.72
C ALA A 192 12.05 -6.81 7.81
N ASP A 193 13.26 -7.13 7.34
CA ASP A 193 14.30 -6.16 7.04
C ASP A 193 14.59 -6.21 5.53
N LEU A 194 13.94 -5.32 4.79
CA LEU A 194 14.03 -5.29 3.33
C LEU A 194 15.08 -4.29 2.82
N ARG A 195 15.95 -3.77 3.68
CA ARG A 195 16.95 -2.76 3.31
C ARG A 195 17.98 -3.31 2.31
N ALA A 196 18.50 -4.52 2.55
CA ALA A 196 19.40 -5.16 1.61
C ALA A 196 18.73 -5.41 0.25
N MET A 197 17.51 -5.95 0.26
CA MET A 197 16.72 -6.18 -0.95
C MET A 197 16.51 -4.89 -1.75
N LEU A 198 16.21 -3.76 -1.07
CA LEU A 198 16.07 -2.46 -1.72
C LEU A 198 17.39 -1.96 -2.32
N ALA A 199 18.50 -2.11 -1.59
CA ALA A 199 19.82 -1.68 -2.06
C ALA A 199 20.29 -2.46 -3.29
N GLU A 200 19.97 -3.75 -3.36
CA GLU A 200 20.40 -4.66 -4.44
C GLU A 200 19.44 -4.70 -5.64
N LEU A 201 18.26 -4.07 -5.53
CA LEU A 201 17.25 -4.12 -6.59
C LEU A 201 17.77 -3.50 -7.89
N GLN A 202 17.73 -4.27 -8.98
CA GLN A 202 18.23 -3.86 -10.31
C GLN A 202 17.18 -3.08 -11.13
N ARG A 203 16.15 -2.52 -10.48
CA ARG A 203 15.10 -1.75 -11.13
C ARG A 203 15.07 -0.31 -10.63
N PRO A 204 14.63 0.65 -11.46
CA PRO A 204 14.45 2.03 -11.02
C PRO A 204 13.47 2.11 -9.85
N VAL A 205 13.79 2.94 -8.86
CA VAL A 205 13.01 3.08 -7.63
C VAL A 205 12.56 4.51 -7.44
N GLY A 206 11.29 4.67 -7.08
CA GLY A 206 10.75 5.90 -6.55
C GLY A 206 10.16 5.72 -5.16
N ALA A 207 10.05 6.82 -4.41
CA ALA A 207 9.43 6.80 -3.09
C ALA A 207 8.57 8.04 -2.85
N ILE A 208 7.43 7.85 -2.20
CA ILE A 208 6.49 8.93 -1.87
C ILE A 208 6.07 8.76 -0.41
N ILE A 209 6.20 9.83 0.40
CA ILE A 209 5.75 9.81 1.80
C ILE A 209 4.95 11.08 2.09
N GLY A 210 3.90 10.97 2.91
CA GLY A 210 3.19 12.14 3.44
C GLY A 210 4.06 12.89 4.45
N SER A 211 4.14 14.24 4.34
CA SER A 211 4.99 15.05 5.23
C SER A 211 4.60 14.95 6.72
N GLY A 212 3.37 14.56 7.01
CA GLY A 212 2.85 14.33 8.37
C GLY A 212 2.58 12.86 8.68
N ASP A 213 3.20 11.92 7.96
CA ASP A 213 3.06 10.49 8.23
C ASP A 213 3.60 10.13 9.62
N ARG A 214 2.73 9.57 10.46
CA ARG A 214 3.05 9.14 11.83
C ARG A 214 3.21 7.63 11.97
N VAL A 215 2.92 6.89 10.92
CA VAL A 215 3.07 5.43 10.86
C VAL A 215 4.44 5.07 10.30
N VAL A 216 4.73 5.59 9.10
CA VAL A 216 6.04 5.52 8.48
C VAL A 216 6.62 6.93 8.45
N ARG A 217 7.59 7.19 9.31
CA ARG A 217 8.12 8.55 9.51
C ARG A 217 8.74 9.10 8.22
N PRO A 218 8.62 10.42 7.96
CA PRO A 218 9.20 11.06 6.78
C PRO A 218 10.71 10.81 6.59
N GLY A 219 11.47 10.65 7.68
CA GLY A 219 12.89 10.26 7.64
C GLY A 219 13.18 8.93 6.95
N THR A 220 12.14 8.12 6.64
CA THR A 220 12.30 6.93 5.79
C THR A 220 12.74 7.29 4.36
N LEU A 221 12.41 8.49 3.85
CA LEU A 221 12.97 8.97 2.58
C LEU A 221 14.49 9.08 2.62
N ASP A 222 15.05 9.51 3.74
CA ASP A 222 16.50 9.63 3.89
C ASP A 222 17.15 8.24 3.94
N THR A 223 16.50 7.28 4.59
CA THR A 223 16.91 5.87 4.53
C THR A 223 16.90 5.34 3.10
N ILE A 224 15.83 5.61 2.34
CA ILE A 224 15.72 5.17 0.95
C ILE A 224 16.82 5.83 0.10
N ARG A 225 17.06 7.14 0.23
CA ARG A 225 18.13 7.85 -0.48
C ARG A 225 19.53 7.33 -0.13
N ALA A 226 19.74 6.95 1.11
CA ALA A 226 21.02 6.36 1.53
C ALA A 226 21.27 4.97 0.91
N LEU A 227 20.21 4.16 0.78
CA LEU A 227 20.26 2.84 0.17
C LEU A 227 20.25 2.89 -1.36
N ARG A 228 19.57 3.86 -1.93
CA ARG A 228 19.34 4.08 -3.37
C ARG A 228 19.49 5.57 -3.68
N PRO A 229 20.73 6.06 -3.90
CA PRO A 229 20.97 7.47 -4.24
C PRO A 229 20.31 7.91 -5.56
N ASP A 230 20.00 6.94 -6.42
CA ASP A 230 19.29 7.11 -7.69
C ASP A 230 17.77 7.17 -7.55
N ALA A 231 17.21 6.91 -6.35
CA ALA A 231 15.76 6.89 -6.16
C ALA A 231 15.11 8.28 -6.29
N ALA A 232 14.04 8.34 -7.08
CA ALA A 232 13.19 9.54 -7.17
C ALA A 232 12.30 9.65 -5.93
N CYS A 233 12.55 10.63 -5.06
CA CYS A 233 11.87 10.77 -3.77
C CYS A 233 11.03 12.05 -3.71
N GLU A 234 9.74 11.92 -3.40
CA GLU A 234 8.77 13.02 -3.26
C GLU A 234 8.08 12.99 -1.89
N ALA A 235 7.81 14.17 -1.33
CA ALA A 235 6.98 14.32 -0.14
C ALA A 235 5.64 14.95 -0.51
N VAL A 236 4.53 14.35 -0.08
CA VAL A 236 3.19 14.93 -0.25
C VAL A 236 2.92 15.86 0.93
N ALA A 237 2.93 17.17 0.68
CA ALA A 237 2.68 18.18 1.69
C ALA A 237 1.27 18.06 2.30
N ASP A 238 1.15 18.30 3.61
CA ASP A 238 -0.08 18.25 4.41
C ASP A 238 -0.83 16.92 4.31
N ALA A 239 -0.10 15.81 4.15
CA ALA A 239 -0.68 14.47 4.08
C ALA A 239 -0.05 13.53 5.12
N GLY A 240 -0.88 12.64 5.68
CA GLY A 240 -0.46 11.54 6.54
C GLY A 240 -0.13 10.27 5.76
N HIS A 241 -0.28 9.12 6.43
CA HIS A 241 0.07 7.80 5.91
C HIS A 241 -0.71 7.40 4.64
N ILE A 242 -1.98 7.78 4.55
CA ILE A 242 -2.83 7.48 3.37
C ILE A 242 -3.02 8.72 2.50
N SER A 243 -1.91 9.25 2.01
CA SER A 243 -1.83 10.50 1.23
C SER A 243 -2.70 10.49 -0.03
N MET A 244 -2.90 9.31 -0.69
CA MET A 244 -3.76 9.13 -1.86
C MET A 244 -5.25 9.38 -1.56
N ILE A 245 -5.67 9.24 -0.30
CA ILE A 245 -7.01 9.57 0.15
C ILE A 245 -7.09 11.01 0.65
N GLU A 246 -6.12 11.44 1.44
CA GLU A 246 -6.15 12.75 2.10
C GLU A 246 -5.89 13.91 1.15
N ARG A 247 -4.93 13.75 0.22
CA ARG A 247 -4.50 14.77 -0.76
C ARG A 247 -4.38 14.19 -2.18
N PRO A 248 -5.46 13.66 -2.77
CA PRO A 248 -5.40 12.87 -4.00
C PRO A 248 -4.77 13.62 -5.17
N ARG A 249 -5.04 14.91 -5.35
CA ARG A 249 -4.43 15.71 -6.44
C ARG A 249 -2.91 15.85 -6.26
N ARG A 250 -2.46 16.18 -5.03
CA ARG A 250 -1.02 16.30 -4.72
C ARG A 250 -0.31 14.95 -4.87
N PHE A 251 -0.96 13.88 -4.42
CA PHE A 251 -0.45 12.52 -4.56
C PHE A 251 -0.28 12.13 -6.04
N VAL A 252 -1.29 12.38 -6.88
CA VAL A 252 -1.20 12.09 -8.32
C VAL A 252 -0.05 12.87 -8.96
N THR A 253 0.09 14.16 -8.66
CA THR A 253 1.20 14.98 -9.18
C THR A 253 2.57 14.43 -8.75
N ALA A 254 2.71 14.03 -7.48
CA ALA A 254 3.95 13.42 -6.97
C ALA A 254 4.22 12.07 -7.66
N LEU A 255 3.20 11.23 -7.79
CA LEU A 255 3.33 9.92 -8.44
C LEU A 255 3.73 10.06 -9.92
N GLU A 256 3.11 10.98 -10.66
CA GLU A 256 3.45 11.22 -12.07
C GLU A 256 4.90 11.71 -12.23
N ARG A 257 5.37 12.62 -11.36
CA ARG A 257 6.78 13.05 -11.37
C ARG A 257 7.74 11.90 -11.09
N VAL A 258 7.43 11.09 -10.08
CA VAL A 258 8.26 9.92 -9.74
C VAL A 258 8.27 8.93 -10.89
N LEU A 259 7.12 8.61 -11.47
CA LEU A 259 7.02 7.67 -12.60
C LEU A 259 7.82 8.17 -13.83
N VAL A 260 7.81 9.46 -14.12
CA VAL A 260 8.63 10.04 -15.21
C VAL A 260 10.12 9.95 -14.89
N ALA A 261 10.51 10.14 -13.64
CA ALA A 261 11.92 10.11 -13.23
C ALA A 261 12.53 8.69 -13.22
N ILE A 262 11.68 7.66 -13.12
CA ILE A 262 12.12 6.24 -13.09
C ILE A 262 11.81 5.48 -14.40
N SER A 263 11.38 6.18 -15.44
CA SER A 263 11.05 5.63 -16.77
C SER A 263 12.28 5.34 -17.61
#